data_40b9b72b888882c78a2fc29a6f2922eb
#
_entry.id   40b9b72b888882c78a2fc29a6f2922eb
#
_cell.length_a   1.000
_cell.length_b   1.000
_cell.length_c   1.000
_cell.angle_alpha   90.00
_cell.angle_beta   90.00
_cell.angle_gamma   90.00
#
_symmetry.space_group_name_H-M   'P 1'
#
loop_
_entity.id
_entity.type
_entity.pdbx_description
1 polymer ?
#
loop_
_entity_poly.entity_id
_entity_poly.type
_entity_poly.pdbx_seq_one_letter_code
_entity_poly.pdbx_strand_id
1 'polypeptide(L)'
;MAGRDREALAIGITESVEDDHIHARVGQVQYLGRRLRDAGVPIVNPIGGHAVFLNASKILPHIPQDLFPAQALAAALYVESGVRSMERGIVSAGRDKVTGENHKPKLELVRLTIPRRVYTQAHMDVTANAVSEVMRRRDEIRGLQFTYEPEVLRFFQARFEQVETRAGEKAAAPATREERDLTVA
;
A
#
# COMPACT_ATOMS: atom_id res chain seq x y z
N MET A 1 -16.67 -4.27 27.21
CA MET A 1 -16.61 -5.52 26.43
C MET A 1 -17.52 -6.53 27.06
N ALA A 2 -18.44 -7.14 26.32
CA ALA A 2 -19.38 -8.14 26.83
C ALA A 2 -18.63 -9.40 27.27
N GLY A 3 -19.26 -10.20 28.18
CA GLY A 3 -18.62 -11.42 28.69
C GLY A 3 -18.24 -12.41 27.63
N ARG A 4 -19.14 -12.64 26.62
CA ARG A 4 -18.89 -13.51 25.46
C ARG A 4 -17.70 -13.05 24.62
N ASP A 5 -17.50 -11.74 24.48
CA ASP A 5 -16.41 -11.20 23.65
C ASP A 5 -15.05 -11.40 24.34
N ARG A 6 -15.03 -11.33 25.67
CA ARG A 6 -13.83 -11.62 26.47
C ARG A 6 -13.47 -13.10 26.41
N GLU A 7 -14.47 -13.97 26.47
CA GLU A 7 -14.28 -15.42 26.35
C GLU A 7 -13.75 -15.78 24.96
N ALA A 8 -14.38 -15.28 23.91
CA ALA A 8 -13.94 -15.48 22.55
C ALA A 8 -12.50 -14.98 22.32
N LEU A 9 -12.14 -13.83 22.92
CA LEU A 9 -10.79 -13.30 22.87
C LEU A 9 -9.79 -14.20 23.59
N ALA A 10 -10.14 -14.69 24.79
CA ALA A 10 -9.27 -15.58 25.56
C ALA A 10 -8.98 -16.89 24.81
N ILE A 11 -10.02 -17.52 24.26
CA ILE A 11 -9.87 -18.72 23.42
C ILE A 11 -9.03 -18.41 22.20
N GLY A 12 -9.32 -17.32 21.47
CA GLY A 12 -8.59 -16.94 20.26
C GLY A 12 -7.11 -16.62 20.50
N ILE A 13 -6.76 -16.05 21.65
CA ILE A 13 -5.35 -15.85 22.05
C ILE A 13 -4.65 -17.19 22.22
N THR A 14 -5.29 -18.15 22.91
CA THR A 14 -4.73 -19.49 23.11
C THR A 14 -4.54 -20.21 21.77
N GLU A 15 -5.55 -20.21 20.90
CA GLU A 15 -5.44 -20.82 19.57
C GLU A 15 -4.36 -20.16 18.69
N SER A 16 -4.14 -18.86 18.84
CA SER A 16 -3.21 -18.12 17.99
C SER A 16 -1.74 -18.47 18.18
N VAL A 17 -1.38 -19.14 19.26
CA VAL A 17 -0.02 -19.62 19.56
C VAL A 17 0.19 -21.09 19.26
N GLU A 18 -0.83 -21.80 18.76
CA GLU A 18 -0.68 -23.18 18.32
C GLU A 18 0.21 -23.28 17.08
N ASP A 19 1.14 -24.23 17.10
CA ASP A 19 2.15 -24.39 16.04
C ASP A 19 1.53 -24.60 14.67
N ASP A 20 0.53 -25.47 14.54
CA ASP A 20 -0.15 -25.74 13.27
C ASP A 20 -0.80 -24.48 12.69
N HIS A 21 -1.37 -23.66 13.57
CA HIS A 21 -1.95 -22.39 13.16
C HIS A 21 -0.88 -21.40 12.64
N ILE A 22 0.23 -21.30 13.37
CA ILE A 22 1.36 -20.42 13.00
C ILE A 22 2.00 -20.92 11.69
N HIS A 23 2.25 -22.20 11.57
CA HIS A 23 2.84 -22.80 10.36
C HIS A 23 1.98 -22.57 9.12
N ALA A 24 0.65 -22.79 9.22
CA ALA A 24 -0.28 -22.54 8.12
C ALA A 24 -0.25 -21.08 7.67
N ARG A 25 -0.29 -20.15 8.62
CA ARG A 25 -0.28 -18.71 8.34
C ARG A 25 1.04 -18.24 7.73
N VAL A 26 2.16 -18.60 8.36
CA VAL A 26 3.49 -18.24 7.87
C VAL A 26 3.73 -18.89 6.51
N GLY A 27 3.30 -20.13 6.31
CA GLY A 27 3.40 -20.84 5.04
C GLY A 27 2.70 -20.10 3.88
N GLN A 28 1.50 -19.55 4.09
CA GLN A 28 0.80 -18.74 3.09
C GLN A 28 1.59 -17.48 2.71
N VAL A 29 2.11 -16.76 3.71
CA VAL A 29 2.90 -15.55 3.47
C VAL A 29 4.20 -15.88 2.73
N GLN A 30 4.88 -16.93 3.16
CA GLN A 30 6.10 -17.41 2.52
C GLN A 30 5.85 -17.87 1.08
N TYR A 31 4.72 -18.52 0.81
CA TYR A 31 4.32 -18.92 -0.52
C TYR A 31 4.19 -17.71 -1.45
N LEU A 32 3.37 -16.71 -1.08
CA LEU A 32 3.21 -15.50 -1.86
C LEU A 32 4.55 -14.75 -2.04
N GLY A 33 5.31 -14.61 -0.96
CA GLY A 33 6.58 -13.91 -1.00
C GLY A 33 7.61 -14.58 -1.92
N ARG A 34 7.71 -15.92 -1.91
CA ARG A 34 8.56 -16.67 -2.85
C ARG A 34 8.10 -16.47 -4.29
N ARG A 35 6.80 -16.61 -4.58
CA ARG A 35 6.26 -16.39 -5.92
C ARG A 35 6.62 -15.00 -6.48
N LEU A 36 6.47 -13.96 -5.67
CA LEU A 36 6.81 -12.60 -6.07
C LEU A 36 8.31 -12.41 -6.27
N ARG A 37 9.14 -12.94 -5.37
CA ARG A 37 10.59 -12.88 -5.49
C ARG A 37 11.10 -13.61 -6.74
N ASP A 38 10.57 -14.81 -7.00
CA ASP A 38 10.96 -15.63 -8.15
C ASP A 38 10.51 -14.98 -9.48
N ALA A 39 9.45 -14.15 -9.45
CA ALA A 39 9.04 -13.28 -10.54
C ALA A 39 9.86 -11.96 -10.64
N GLY A 40 10.89 -11.78 -9.82
CA GLY A 40 11.74 -10.59 -9.83
C GLY A 40 11.10 -9.33 -9.24
N VAL A 41 10.00 -9.46 -8.50
CA VAL A 41 9.33 -8.32 -7.86
C VAL A 41 10.15 -7.86 -6.66
N PRO A 42 10.50 -6.57 -6.55
CA PRO A 42 11.17 -6.02 -5.38
C PRO A 42 10.28 -6.07 -4.15
N ILE A 43 10.62 -6.95 -3.19
CA ILE A 43 9.93 -7.07 -1.91
C ILE A 43 10.90 -6.81 -0.76
N VAL A 44 10.36 -6.55 0.44
CA VAL A 44 11.14 -6.46 1.67
C VAL A 44 11.54 -7.87 2.11
N ASN A 45 12.80 -8.03 2.48
CA ASN A 45 13.35 -9.27 3.03
C ASN A 45 13.90 -9.04 4.45
N PRO A 46 13.79 -10.02 5.35
CA PRO A 46 13.12 -11.33 5.15
C PRO A 46 11.60 -11.19 4.98
N ILE A 47 10.97 -12.20 4.34
CA ILE A 47 9.51 -12.28 4.22
C ILE A 47 8.91 -12.39 5.61
N GLY A 48 7.89 -11.58 5.90
CA GLY A 48 7.26 -11.54 7.21
C GLY A 48 6.32 -12.72 7.51
N GLY A 49 5.64 -12.66 8.65
CA GLY A 49 4.70 -13.70 9.10
C GLY A 49 3.22 -13.39 8.83
N HIS A 50 2.87 -12.19 8.36
CA HIS A 50 1.46 -11.79 8.14
C HIS A 50 1.19 -11.07 6.83
N ALA A 51 2.24 -10.59 6.17
CA ALA A 51 2.14 -9.80 4.95
C ALA A 51 3.43 -9.88 4.13
N VAL A 52 3.30 -9.64 2.83
CA VAL A 52 4.42 -9.31 1.96
C VAL A 52 4.40 -7.82 1.67
N PHE A 53 5.56 -7.17 1.69
CA PHE A 53 5.69 -5.75 1.41
C PHE A 53 6.41 -5.54 0.08
N LEU A 54 5.72 -4.95 -0.88
CA LEU A 54 6.29 -4.52 -2.15
C LEU A 54 7.06 -3.21 -1.97
N ASN A 55 8.23 -3.08 -2.58
CA ASN A 55 9.00 -1.84 -2.55
C ASN A 55 8.61 -0.96 -3.74
N ALA A 56 7.69 -0.02 -3.52
CA ALA A 56 7.15 0.82 -4.58
C ALA A 56 8.20 1.73 -5.22
N SER A 57 9.17 2.25 -4.45
CA SER A 57 10.26 3.07 -5.01
C SER A 57 11.14 2.31 -6.00
N LYS A 58 11.31 0.99 -5.80
CA LYS A 58 12.05 0.15 -6.73
C LYS A 58 11.22 -0.33 -7.91
N ILE A 59 9.91 -0.47 -7.72
CA ILE A 59 8.98 -0.84 -8.79
C ILE A 59 8.71 0.32 -9.73
N LEU A 60 8.51 1.52 -9.17
CA LEU A 60 8.16 2.76 -9.87
C LEU A 60 9.26 3.82 -9.67
N PRO A 61 10.51 3.59 -10.12
CA PRO A 61 11.62 4.51 -9.88
C PRO A 61 11.45 5.87 -10.58
N HIS A 62 10.57 5.93 -11.56
CA HIS A 62 10.24 7.14 -12.31
C HIS A 62 9.24 8.06 -11.59
N ILE A 63 8.60 7.59 -10.51
CA ILE A 63 7.66 8.39 -9.73
C ILE A 63 8.36 8.92 -8.49
N PRO A 64 8.58 10.24 -8.37
CA PRO A 64 9.12 10.86 -7.16
C PRO A 64 8.25 10.58 -5.94
N GLN A 65 8.85 10.57 -4.76
CA GLN A 65 8.13 10.28 -3.52
C GLN A 65 6.95 11.24 -3.28
N ASP A 66 7.09 12.51 -3.64
CA ASP A 66 6.03 13.53 -3.50
C ASP A 66 4.83 13.30 -4.43
N LEU A 67 4.95 12.39 -5.39
CA LEU A 67 3.87 11.94 -6.26
C LEU A 67 3.33 10.55 -5.87
N PHE A 68 3.53 10.14 -4.62
CA PHE A 68 2.89 9.01 -3.94
C PHE A 68 3.04 7.65 -4.66
N PRO A 69 4.26 7.16 -4.94
CA PRO A 69 4.47 5.92 -5.70
C PRO A 69 3.83 4.69 -5.06
N ALA A 70 3.81 4.59 -3.73
CA ALA A 70 3.14 3.47 -3.05
C ALA A 70 1.61 3.51 -3.22
N GLN A 71 1.00 4.70 -3.20
CA GLN A 71 -0.43 4.85 -3.47
C GLN A 71 -0.76 4.56 -4.94
N ALA A 72 0.07 5.03 -5.87
CA ALA A 72 -0.08 4.76 -7.30
C ALA A 72 0.00 3.24 -7.60
N LEU A 73 0.97 2.55 -7.00
CA LEU A 73 1.10 1.10 -7.12
C LEU A 73 -0.11 0.35 -6.53
N ALA A 74 -0.60 0.77 -5.35
CA ALA A 74 -1.77 0.18 -4.73
C ALA A 74 -3.04 0.36 -5.58
N ALA A 75 -3.22 1.53 -6.18
CA ALA A 75 -4.32 1.81 -7.08
C ALA A 75 -4.24 0.99 -8.38
N ALA A 76 -3.05 0.91 -8.99
CA ALA A 76 -2.82 0.12 -10.20
C ALA A 76 -3.13 -1.37 -9.96
N LEU A 77 -2.70 -1.92 -8.81
CA LEU A 77 -2.98 -3.31 -8.45
C LEU A 77 -4.48 -3.56 -8.24
N TYR A 78 -5.18 -2.59 -7.66
CA TYR A 78 -6.63 -2.71 -7.49
C TYR A 78 -7.37 -2.67 -8.82
N VAL A 79 -7.00 -1.79 -9.73
CA VAL A 79 -7.60 -1.69 -11.07
C VAL A 79 -7.34 -2.95 -11.88
N GLU A 80 -6.13 -3.54 -11.76
CA GLU A 80 -5.75 -4.75 -12.48
C GLU A 80 -6.58 -5.97 -12.08
N SER A 81 -6.84 -6.15 -10.79
CA SER A 81 -7.30 -7.44 -10.29
C SER A 81 -8.32 -7.39 -9.16
N GLY A 82 -8.71 -6.20 -8.70
CA GLY A 82 -9.51 -6.04 -7.49
C GLY A 82 -8.77 -6.37 -6.18
N VAL A 83 -7.47 -6.66 -6.23
CA VAL A 83 -6.66 -6.91 -5.03
C VAL A 83 -6.46 -5.63 -4.25
N ARG A 84 -7.09 -5.53 -3.09
CA ARG A 84 -6.98 -4.39 -2.21
C ARG A 84 -5.75 -4.53 -1.32
N SER A 85 -4.79 -3.67 -1.55
CA SER A 85 -3.56 -3.56 -0.77
C SER A 85 -3.55 -2.30 0.09
N MET A 86 -2.53 -2.13 0.91
CA MET A 86 -2.41 -0.98 1.80
C MET A 86 -1.12 -0.23 1.53
N GLU A 87 -1.25 1.04 1.22
CA GLU A 87 -0.13 1.96 1.15
C GLU A 87 0.57 2.10 2.51
N ARG A 88 1.90 2.09 2.52
CA ARG A 88 2.78 2.28 3.67
C ARG A 88 3.97 3.15 3.29
N GLY A 89 3.66 4.36 2.85
CA GLY A 89 4.61 5.37 2.45
C GLY A 89 4.17 6.75 2.96
N ILE A 90 4.33 7.75 2.14
CA ILE A 90 4.13 9.15 2.50
C ILE A 90 2.67 9.49 2.87
N VAL A 91 1.67 8.81 2.27
CA VAL A 91 0.25 9.04 2.60
C VAL A 91 -0.04 8.59 4.03
N SER A 92 0.40 7.38 4.40
CA SER A 92 0.18 6.85 5.75
C SER A 92 1.09 7.49 6.81
N ALA A 93 2.25 8.04 6.41
CA ALA A 93 3.14 8.76 7.31
C ALA A 93 2.54 10.09 7.81
N GLY A 94 1.66 10.70 7.00
CA GLY A 94 0.98 11.92 7.38
C GLY A 94 1.82 13.19 7.21
N ARG A 95 1.37 14.27 7.85
CA ARG A 95 2.04 15.58 7.84
C ARG A 95 2.57 15.93 9.22
N ASP A 96 3.65 16.65 9.24
CA ASP A 96 4.13 17.36 10.43
C ASP A 96 3.07 18.39 10.85
N LYS A 97 2.75 18.42 12.14
CA LYS A 97 1.69 19.29 12.67
C LYS A 97 2.07 20.78 12.73
N VAL A 98 3.37 21.06 12.72
CA VAL A 98 3.91 22.43 12.85
C VAL A 98 4.20 23.02 11.47
N THR A 99 4.92 22.26 10.63
CA THR A 99 5.34 22.75 9.30
C THR A 99 4.31 22.50 8.22
N GLY A 100 3.38 21.54 8.42
CA GLY A 100 2.43 21.08 7.41
C GLY A 100 3.06 20.24 6.30
N GLU A 101 4.36 19.99 6.33
CA GLU A 101 5.05 19.20 5.33
C GLU A 101 4.75 17.70 5.49
N ASN A 102 4.79 16.96 4.39
CA ASN A 102 4.68 15.51 4.44
C ASN A 102 5.89 14.88 5.15
N HIS A 103 5.63 13.97 6.07
CA HIS A 103 6.68 13.08 6.55
C HIS A 103 7.14 12.18 5.42
N LYS A 104 8.45 12.16 5.14
CA LYS A 104 9.07 11.36 4.08
C LYS A 104 9.73 10.11 4.70
N PRO A 105 9.04 8.96 4.72
CA PRO A 105 9.62 7.73 5.22
C PRO A 105 10.76 7.27 4.29
N LYS A 106 11.71 6.50 4.84
CA LYS A 106 12.83 5.96 4.05
C LYS A 106 12.38 4.94 2.99
N LEU A 107 11.22 4.34 3.16
CA LEU A 107 10.68 3.30 2.28
C LEU A 107 9.25 3.67 1.87
N GLU A 108 8.98 3.50 0.57
CA GLU A 108 7.64 3.54 -0.01
C GLU A 108 7.17 2.11 -0.24
N LEU A 109 6.24 1.65 0.57
CA LEU A 109 5.84 0.25 0.59
C LEU A 109 4.35 0.08 0.29
N VAL A 110 4.03 -1.05 -0.33
CA VAL A 110 2.65 -1.55 -0.44
C VAL A 110 2.55 -2.88 0.29
N ARG A 111 1.67 -2.93 1.27
CA ARG A 111 1.45 -4.12 2.10
C ARG A 111 0.36 -5.01 1.52
N LEU A 112 0.72 -6.23 1.20
CA LEU A 112 -0.18 -7.32 0.86
C LEU A 112 -0.43 -8.15 2.12
N THR A 113 -1.44 -7.78 2.89
CA THR A 113 -1.81 -8.49 4.11
C THR A 113 -2.61 -9.74 3.76
N ILE A 114 -2.24 -10.86 4.34
CA ILE A 114 -2.99 -12.10 4.21
C ILE A 114 -3.87 -12.28 5.45
N PRO A 115 -5.18 -12.08 5.32
CA PRO A 115 -6.11 -12.32 6.43
C PRO A 115 -6.14 -13.78 6.83
N ARG A 116 -6.37 -14.01 8.10
CA ARG A 116 -6.44 -15.34 8.66
C ARG A 116 -7.67 -16.07 8.15
N ARG A 117 -7.50 -17.34 7.68
CA ARG A 117 -8.58 -18.27 7.29
C ARG A 117 -9.55 -17.75 6.21
N VAL A 118 -9.13 -16.77 5.40
CA VAL A 118 -9.99 -16.18 4.37
C VAL A 118 -9.58 -16.65 2.97
N TYR A 119 -8.27 -16.63 2.69
CA TYR A 119 -7.74 -16.87 1.35
C TYR A 119 -7.05 -18.23 1.23
N THR A 120 -7.24 -18.84 0.07
CA THR A 120 -6.58 -20.09 -0.34
C THR A 120 -5.33 -19.79 -1.16
N GLN A 121 -4.60 -20.84 -1.54
CA GLN A 121 -3.46 -20.71 -2.45
C GLN A 121 -3.85 -20.06 -3.78
N ALA A 122 -5.01 -20.40 -4.35
CA ALA A 122 -5.49 -19.81 -5.59
C ALA A 122 -5.60 -18.28 -5.53
N HIS A 123 -6.00 -17.72 -4.38
CA HIS A 123 -6.02 -16.27 -4.19
C HIS A 123 -4.61 -15.67 -4.14
N MET A 124 -3.63 -16.41 -3.59
CA MET A 124 -2.23 -16.00 -3.60
C MET A 124 -1.67 -16.00 -5.03
N ASP A 125 -2.06 -16.98 -5.84
CA ASP A 125 -1.67 -17.08 -7.25
C ASP A 125 -2.24 -15.92 -8.07
N VAL A 126 -3.53 -15.59 -7.88
CA VAL A 126 -4.14 -14.41 -8.50
C VAL A 126 -3.40 -13.13 -8.10
N THR A 127 -3.08 -12.98 -6.81
CA THR A 127 -2.34 -11.82 -6.32
C THR A 127 -0.95 -11.72 -6.93
N ALA A 128 -0.21 -12.83 -6.98
CA ALA A 128 1.14 -12.84 -7.56
C ALA A 128 1.12 -12.54 -9.06
N ASN A 129 0.16 -13.08 -9.79
CA ASN A 129 -0.01 -12.82 -11.22
C ASN A 129 -0.37 -11.36 -11.48
N ALA A 130 -1.28 -10.78 -10.69
CA ALA A 130 -1.66 -9.38 -10.79
C ALA A 130 -0.47 -8.43 -10.54
N VAL A 131 0.34 -8.70 -9.51
CA VAL A 131 1.57 -7.92 -9.26
C VAL A 131 2.54 -8.03 -10.43
N SER A 132 2.70 -9.22 -11.01
CA SER A 132 3.57 -9.44 -12.16
C SER A 132 3.07 -8.69 -13.40
N GLU A 133 1.75 -8.62 -13.60
CA GLU A 133 1.13 -7.85 -14.69
C GLU A 133 1.38 -6.34 -14.52
N VAL A 134 1.14 -5.82 -13.31
CA VAL A 134 1.42 -4.43 -12.97
C VAL A 134 2.91 -4.10 -13.19
N MET A 135 3.82 -5.02 -12.81
CA MET A 135 5.26 -4.87 -13.06
C MET A 135 5.60 -4.76 -14.55
N ARG A 136 4.93 -5.52 -15.41
CA ARG A 136 5.18 -5.44 -16.87
C ARG A 136 4.77 -4.09 -17.46
N ARG A 137 3.74 -3.46 -16.91
CA ARG A 137 3.21 -2.16 -17.35
C ARG A 137 3.59 -1.00 -16.43
N ARG A 138 4.59 -1.18 -15.58
CA ARG A 138 4.99 -0.19 -14.56
C ARG A 138 5.29 1.19 -15.13
N ASP A 139 5.85 1.26 -16.33
CA ASP A 139 6.23 2.53 -16.96
C ASP A 139 5.02 3.36 -17.45
N GLU A 140 3.82 2.75 -17.49
CA GLU A 140 2.55 3.42 -17.80
C GLU A 140 1.92 4.04 -16.55
N ILE A 141 2.35 3.61 -15.35
CA ILE A 141 1.80 4.10 -14.08
C ILE A 141 2.30 5.51 -13.84
N ARG A 142 1.38 6.42 -13.57
CA ARG A 142 1.68 7.83 -13.30
C ARG A 142 1.65 8.12 -11.82
N GLY A 143 2.37 9.18 -11.42
CA GLY A 143 2.25 9.73 -10.07
C GLY A 143 0.85 10.25 -9.78
N LEU A 144 0.59 10.54 -8.53
CA LEU A 144 -0.70 11.02 -8.05
C LEU A 144 -0.53 12.38 -7.37
N GLN A 145 -1.61 13.14 -7.32
CA GLN A 145 -1.74 14.33 -6.48
C GLN A 145 -3.07 14.29 -5.74
N PHE A 146 -3.14 14.99 -4.60
CA PHE A 146 -4.38 15.10 -3.86
C PHE A 146 -5.38 16.00 -4.58
N THR A 147 -6.62 15.51 -4.73
CA THR A 147 -7.79 16.34 -5.04
C THR A 147 -8.57 16.69 -3.78
N TYR A 148 -8.43 15.89 -2.74
CA TYR A 148 -9.01 16.15 -1.43
C TYR A 148 -8.13 15.51 -0.34
N GLU A 149 -7.78 16.30 0.67
CA GLU A 149 -7.01 15.85 1.83
C GLU A 149 -7.74 16.28 3.11
N PRO A 150 -8.29 15.32 3.90
CA PRO A 150 -8.93 15.63 5.16
C PRO A 150 -7.90 15.91 6.26
N GLU A 151 -8.28 16.67 7.27
CA GLU A 151 -7.44 16.96 8.45
C GLU A 151 -7.14 15.69 9.26
N VAL A 152 -8.09 14.76 9.33
CA VAL A 152 -7.97 13.50 10.05
C VAL A 152 -8.27 12.33 9.12
N LEU A 153 -7.69 11.17 9.41
CA LEU A 153 -7.88 9.94 8.65
C LEU A 153 -7.53 10.06 7.16
N ARG A 154 -6.54 10.90 6.82
CA ARG A 154 -6.03 11.12 5.47
C ARG A 154 -5.85 9.81 4.71
N PHE A 155 -5.23 8.83 5.34
CA PHE A 155 -4.95 7.53 4.78
C PHE A 155 -6.22 6.78 4.28
N PHE A 156 -7.38 7.02 4.89
CA PHE A 156 -8.63 6.35 4.53
C PHE A 156 -9.55 7.18 3.63
N GLN A 157 -9.44 8.49 3.66
CA GLN A 157 -10.44 9.39 3.08
C GLN A 157 -9.90 10.30 1.99
N ALA A 158 -8.58 10.42 1.85
CA ALA A 158 -7.97 11.24 0.80
C ALA A 158 -8.40 10.76 -0.59
N ARG A 159 -8.55 11.72 -1.51
CA ARG A 159 -8.83 11.46 -2.93
C ARG A 159 -7.66 11.92 -3.77
N PHE A 160 -7.44 11.21 -4.85
CA PHE A 160 -6.31 11.43 -5.74
C PHE A 160 -6.76 11.47 -7.18
N GLU A 161 -5.96 12.16 -7.99
CA GLU A 161 -5.99 12.07 -9.45
C GLU A 161 -4.59 11.81 -9.97
N GLN A 162 -4.49 11.30 -11.19
CA GLN A 162 -3.20 11.11 -11.84
C GLN A 162 -2.66 12.46 -12.30
N VAL A 163 -1.36 12.69 -12.11
CA VAL A 163 -0.71 13.85 -12.70
C VAL A 163 -0.49 13.63 -14.20
N GLU A 164 -0.77 14.66 -15.01
CA GLU A 164 -0.65 14.57 -16.46
C GLU A 164 0.81 14.54 -16.95
N THR A 165 1.76 14.97 -16.10
CA THR A 165 3.16 15.18 -16.49
C THR A 165 3.91 13.87 -16.64
N ARG A 166 4.59 13.68 -17.78
CA ARG A 166 5.56 12.61 -17.99
C ARG A 166 6.76 12.79 -17.06
N ALA A 167 7.35 11.65 -16.64
CA ALA A 167 8.59 11.62 -15.86
C ALA A 167 9.64 12.54 -16.47
N GLY A 168 10.10 13.54 -15.70
CA GLY A 168 11.15 14.48 -16.12
C GLY A 168 10.85 15.96 -15.93
N GLU A 169 9.59 16.38 -15.87
CA GLU A 169 9.24 17.76 -15.53
C GLU A 169 9.04 17.93 -14.02
N LYS A 170 9.74 18.88 -13.46
CA LYS A 170 9.61 19.24 -12.04
C LYS A 170 8.16 19.60 -11.76
N ALA A 171 7.50 18.84 -10.91
CA ALA A 171 6.13 19.15 -10.47
C ALA A 171 6.08 20.60 -9.98
N ALA A 172 5.17 21.39 -10.53
CA ALA A 172 4.87 22.70 -9.98
C ALA A 172 4.37 22.54 -8.54
N ALA A 173 4.88 23.34 -7.63
CA ALA A 173 4.44 23.32 -6.24
C ALA A 173 2.91 23.45 -6.17
N PRO A 174 2.23 22.69 -5.32
CA PRO A 174 0.78 22.79 -5.19
C PRO A 174 0.41 24.23 -4.83
N ALA A 175 -0.57 24.78 -5.54
CA ALA A 175 -1.10 26.13 -5.30
C ALA A 175 -1.49 26.26 -3.83
N THR A 176 -1.03 27.32 -3.18
CA THR A 176 -1.37 27.65 -1.80
C THR A 176 -2.86 27.92 -1.65
N ARG A 177 -3.39 27.75 -0.44
CA ARG A 177 -4.83 27.91 -0.13
C ARG A 177 -5.38 29.27 -0.59
N GLU A 178 -4.55 30.32 -0.61
CA GLU A 178 -4.91 31.67 -1.05
C GLU A 178 -5.18 31.78 -2.57
N GLU A 179 -4.54 30.99 -3.40
CA GLU A 179 -4.75 31.03 -4.85
C GLU A 179 -6.02 30.32 -5.31
N ARG A 180 -6.58 29.42 -4.49
CA ARG A 180 -7.84 28.70 -4.82
C ARG A 180 -9.10 29.51 -4.52
N ASP A 181 -9.04 30.43 -3.56
CA ASP A 181 -10.20 31.28 -3.19
C ASP A 181 -10.44 32.44 -4.18
N LEU A 182 -9.47 32.72 -5.06
CA LEU A 182 -9.58 33.78 -6.07
C LEU A 182 -10.22 33.32 -7.40
N THR A 183 -10.51 32.03 -7.55
CA THR A 183 -11.06 31.48 -8.82
C THR A 183 -12.57 31.20 -8.74
N VAL A 184 -13.24 31.56 -7.62
CA VAL A 184 -14.68 31.42 -7.42
C VAL A 184 -15.23 32.79 -7.07
N ALA A 185 -15.27 33.68 -8.04
CA ALA A 185 -16.01 34.92 -8.04
C ALA A 185 -16.61 35.16 -9.42
#